data_385017b8460c0834233cf6731e9ce73a
#
_entry.id   385017b8460c0834233cf6731e9ce73a
#
_cell.length_a   1.000
_cell.length_b   1.000
_cell.length_c   1.000
_cell.angle_alpha   90.00
_cell.angle_beta   90.00
_cell.angle_gamma   90.00
#
_symmetry.space_group_name_H-M   'P 1'
#
loop_
_entity.id
_entity.type
_entity.pdbx_description
1 polymer ?
#
loop_
_entity_poly.entity_id
_entity_poly.type
_entity_poly.pdbx_seq_one_letter_code
_entity_poly.pdbx_strand_id
1 'polypeptide(L)'
;MAQTLKIEKYYPTLPAMQKKYDKLARKDRFTGTTQADFAQWRAEARARLRGLLGMDCMEPCDLQPQLLERTDLPGGIVREKVLLQTEPDVYMPVYILIPTQKAADYRVFLCPPGHQGAGKYSVAGDRTADVVAESIDFFNYDYGLQLAQRGHIALCPDCRGFGERRDPDKQSDRPEDVISGTCYQLAHMAEPLGMTVIGMLVWDLQRLIDYAAQRGDWPMERLSCLGFSGGGMQTLWLSALDDRVQLAVISGYLYGYRDSLLTLCGN
;
A
#
# COMPACT_ATOMS: atom_id res chain seq x y z
N MET A 1 -30.00 -8.91 -41.13
CA MET A 1 -29.07 -7.82 -40.73
C MET A 1 -29.48 -7.38 -39.34
N ALA A 2 -28.57 -7.42 -38.36
CA ALA A 2 -28.88 -6.92 -37.03
C ALA A 2 -29.04 -5.39 -37.08
N GLN A 3 -30.15 -4.88 -36.57
CA GLN A 3 -30.35 -3.44 -36.40
C GLN A 3 -29.42 -2.95 -35.28
N THR A 4 -28.56 -1.99 -35.61
CA THR A 4 -27.71 -1.31 -34.63
C THR A 4 -28.45 -0.13 -34.01
N LEU A 5 -28.37 0.01 -32.67
CA LEU A 5 -28.90 1.19 -31.98
C LEU A 5 -28.07 2.42 -32.38
N LYS A 6 -28.71 3.43 -32.94
CA LYS A 6 -28.08 4.70 -33.29
C LYS A 6 -28.35 5.69 -32.16
N ILE A 7 -27.26 6.09 -31.42
CA ILE A 7 -27.34 7.11 -30.39
C ILE A 7 -26.89 8.44 -30.99
N GLU A 8 -27.79 9.42 -31.05
CA GLU A 8 -27.50 10.73 -31.63
C GLU A 8 -26.74 11.66 -30.69
N LYS A 9 -26.91 11.51 -29.36
CA LYS A 9 -26.29 12.37 -28.38
C LYS A 9 -26.02 11.64 -27.07
N TYR A 10 -24.83 11.85 -26.52
CA TYR A 10 -24.41 11.32 -25.23
C TYR A 10 -24.45 12.42 -24.14
N TYR A 11 -24.79 12.05 -22.92
CA TYR A 11 -24.87 12.95 -21.76
C TYR A 11 -23.96 12.45 -20.64
N PRO A 12 -22.62 12.63 -20.78
CA PRO A 12 -21.66 12.10 -19.82
C PRO A 12 -21.71 12.84 -18.48
N THR A 13 -21.48 12.11 -17.38
CA THR A 13 -21.46 12.69 -16.02
C THR A 13 -20.12 13.36 -15.69
N LEU A 14 -19.05 13.01 -16.39
CA LEU A 14 -17.68 13.49 -16.11
C LEU A 14 -17.57 15.02 -16.00
N PRO A 15 -18.14 15.84 -16.90
CA PRO A 15 -18.05 17.31 -16.78
C PRO A 15 -18.68 17.86 -15.48
N ALA A 16 -19.75 17.21 -15.00
CA ALA A 16 -20.39 17.60 -13.74
C ALA A 16 -19.51 17.23 -12.54
N MET A 17 -18.85 16.08 -12.57
CA MET A 17 -17.91 15.66 -11.53
C MET A 17 -16.69 16.58 -11.47
N GLN A 18 -16.12 16.97 -12.61
CA GLN A 18 -15.03 17.95 -12.66
C GLN A 18 -15.42 19.29 -12.05
N LYS A 19 -16.62 19.81 -12.38
CA LYS A 19 -17.15 21.06 -11.77
C LYS A 19 -17.33 20.93 -10.25
N LYS A 20 -17.78 19.78 -9.76
CA LYS A 20 -17.89 19.51 -8.31
C LYS A 20 -16.52 19.49 -7.67
N TYR A 21 -15.55 18.83 -8.28
CA TYR A 21 -14.17 18.80 -7.80
C TYR A 21 -13.60 20.22 -7.69
N ASP A 22 -13.72 21.05 -8.73
CA ASP A 22 -13.20 22.41 -8.73
C ASP A 22 -13.78 23.28 -7.59
N LYS A 23 -15.03 23.00 -7.17
CA LYS A 23 -15.67 23.66 -6.02
C LYS A 23 -15.19 23.16 -4.67
N LEU A 24 -14.89 21.85 -4.56
CA LEU A 24 -14.62 21.18 -3.29
C LEU A 24 -13.13 21.00 -3.01
N ALA A 25 -12.33 20.92 -4.07
CA ALA A 25 -10.90 20.67 -3.94
C ALA A 25 -10.20 21.81 -3.16
N ARG A 26 -9.21 21.40 -2.36
CA ARG A 26 -8.34 22.31 -1.62
C ARG A 26 -9.03 23.22 -0.58
N LYS A 27 -10.28 22.95 -0.23
CA LYS A 27 -10.97 23.72 0.81
C LYS A 27 -10.30 23.59 2.19
N ASP A 28 -9.66 22.45 2.43
CA ASP A 28 -8.94 22.15 3.67
C ASP A 28 -7.43 22.43 3.56
N ARG A 29 -7.00 23.20 2.57
CA ARG A 29 -5.58 23.55 2.39
C ARG A 29 -5.06 24.35 3.59
N PHE A 30 -3.79 24.16 3.90
CA PHE A 30 -3.10 25.01 4.88
C PHE A 30 -3.03 26.46 4.40
N THR A 31 -3.43 27.39 5.25
CA THR A 31 -3.40 28.84 4.98
C THR A 31 -2.72 29.63 6.11
N GLY A 32 -2.26 28.97 7.16
CA GLY A 32 -1.53 29.57 8.26
C GLY A 32 -0.09 29.95 7.89
N THR A 33 0.58 30.66 8.80
CA THR A 33 1.95 31.16 8.60
C THR A 33 2.91 30.73 9.69
N THR A 34 2.42 30.17 10.79
CA THR A 34 3.23 29.76 11.94
C THR A 34 3.27 28.24 12.10
N GLN A 35 4.22 27.74 12.88
CA GLN A 35 4.27 26.33 13.26
C GLN A 35 3.05 25.91 14.09
N ALA A 36 2.52 26.80 14.94
CA ALA A 36 1.32 26.54 15.71
C ALA A 36 0.10 26.36 14.80
N ASP A 37 -0.07 27.25 13.81
CA ASP A 37 -1.14 27.11 12.80
C ASP A 37 -1.03 25.80 12.03
N PHE A 38 0.21 25.41 11.69
CA PHE A 38 0.44 24.15 10.98
C PHE A 38 0.11 22.93 11.84
N ALA A 39 0.50 22.94 13.12
CA ALA A 39 0.21 21.85 14.04
C ALA A 39 -1.31 21.65 14.24
N GLN A 40 -2.04 22.75 14.41
CA GLN A 40 -3.50 22.72 14.53
C GLN A 40 -4.13 22.20 13.24
N TRP A 41 -3.82 22.82 12.10
CA TRP A 41 -4.33 22.38 10.79
C TRP A 41 -4.05 20.91 10.53
N ARG A 42 -2.83 20.45 10.84
CA ARG A 42 -2.42 19.05 10.64
C ARG A 42 -3.28 18.08 11.45
N ALA A 43 -3.57 18.42 12.70
CA ALA A 43 -4.42 17.59 13.55
C ALA A 43 -5.85 17.49 13.00
N GLU A 44 -6.45 18.63 12.61
CA GLU A 44 -7.78 18.70 12.03
C GLU A 44 -7.85 17.97 10.66
N ALA A 45 -6.86 18.20 9.80
CA ALA A 45 -6.78 17.57 8.48
C ALA A 45 -6.64 16.05 8.59
N ARG A 46 -5.84 15.55 9.55
CA ARG A 46 -5.69 14.10 9.81
C ARG A 46 -6.98 13.46 10.31
N ALA A 47 -7.63 14.09 11.29
CA ALA A 47 -8.90 13.58 11.83
C ALA A 47 -9.94 13.48 10.70
N ARG A 48 -10.05 14.51 9.89
CA ARG A 48 -10.95 14.51 8.73
C ARG A 48 -10.57 13.47 7.69
N LEU A 49 -9.25 13.32 7.39
CA LEU A 49 -8.77 12.34 6.42
C LEU A 49 -9.08 10.91 6.88
N ARG A 50 -8.89 10.59 8.17
CA ARG A 50 -9.27 9.28 8.74
C ARG A 50 -10.73 8.96 8.48
N GLY A 51 -11.64 9.90 8.76
CA GLY A 51 -13.07 9.73 8.50
C GLY A 51 -13.38 9.53 7.01
N LEU A 52 -12.75 10.33 6.12
CA LEU A 52 -12.93 10.20 4.66
C LEU A 52 -12.43 8.86 4.12
N LEU A 53 -11.41 8.29 4.73
CA LEU A 53 -10.87 6.98 4.36
C LEU A 53 -11.65 5.80 4.99
N GLY A 54 -12.64 6.08 5.84
CA GLY A 54 -13.41 5.07 6.55
C GLY A 54 -12.60 4.30 7.59
N MET A 55 -11.51 4.87 8.11
CA MET A 55 -10.64 4.19 9.06
C MET A 55 -11.29 3.99 10.44
N ASP A 56 -12.34 4.72 10.74
CA ASP A 56 -13.11 4.57 11.98
C ASP A 56 -13.99 3.31 11.95
N CYS A 57 -14.12 2.65 10.80
CA CYS A 57 -14.80 1.36 10.64
C CYS A 57 -13.85 0.17 10.85
N MET A 58 -12.53 0.40 11.00
CA MET A 58 -11.56 -0.68 11.20
C MET A 58 -11.58 -1.17 12.65
N GLU A 59 -11.53 -2.48 12.83
CA GLU A 59 -11.61 -3.11 14.14
C GLU A 59 -10.23 -3.52 14.66
N PRO A 60 -9.73 -2.93 15.77
CA PRO A 60 -8.46 -3.34 16.35
C PRO A 60 -8.54 -4.75 16.96
N CYS A 61 -7.47 -5.51 16.83
CA CYS A 61 -7.31 -6.82 17.47
C CYS A 61 -5.83 -7.07 17.84
N ASP A 62 -5.57 -8.15 18.55
CA ASP A 62 -4.22 -8.63 18.79
C ASP A 62 -3.60 -9.13 17.48
N LEU A 63 -2.34 -8.80 17.23
CA LEU A 63 -1.63 -9.14 15.98
C LEU A 63 -1.39 -10.64 15.80
N GLN A 64 -1.31 -11.41 16.87
CA GLN A 64 -1.08 -12.87 16.89
C GLN A 64 0.00 -13.33 15.89
N PRO A 65 1.23 -12.80 15.96
CA PRO A 65 2.26 -13.06 14.97
C PRO A 65 2.64 -14.54 14.95
N GLN A 66 2.65 -15.14 13.76
CA GLN A 66 3.03 -16.52 13.52
C GLN A 66 4.19 -16.56 12.53
N LEU A 67 5.34 -17.07 12.96
CA LEU A 67 6.45 -17.38 12.05
C LEU A 67 6.11 -18.67 11.29
N LEU A 68 5.84 -18.54 9.98
CA LEU A 68 5.47 -19.67 9.13
C LEU A 68 6.68 -20.33 8.47
N GLU A 69 7.70 -19.52 8.10
CA GLU A 69 8.87 -19.99 7.37
C GLU A 69 10.08 -19.10 7.71
N ARG A 70 11.26 -19.72 7.71
CA ARG A 70 12.53 -19.02 7.79
C ARG A 70 13.52 -19.65 6.81
N THR A 71 14.07 -18.83 5.91
CA THR A 71 14.92 -19.27 4.80
C THR A 71 16.14 -18.39 4.70
N ASP A 72 17.32 -18.98 4.56
CA ASP A 72 18.55 -18.26 4.25
C ASP A 72 18.62 -17.98 2.75
N LEU A 73 18.73 -16.72 2.38
CA LEU A 73 18.89 -16.27 1.01
C LEU A 73 20.36 -15.97 0.69
N PRO A 74 20.74 -16.02 -0.61
CA PRO A 74 22.06 -15.56 -1.02
C PRO A 74 22.37 -14.14 -0.56
N GLY A 75 23.65 -13.85 -0.31
CA GLY A 75 24.09 -12.52 0.13
C GLY A 75 23.93 -12.26 1.63
N GLY A 76 23.71 -13.31 2.44
CA GLY A 76 23.61 -13.17 3.90
C GLY A 76 22.34 -12.45 4.34
N ILE A 77 21.23 -12.79 3.75
CA ILE A 77 19.89 -12.28 4.11
C ILE A 77 19.05 -13.45 4.63
N VAL A 78 18.39 -13.26 5.75
CA VAL A 78 17.36 -14.18 6.25
C VAL A 78 16.00 -13.66 5.83
N ARG A 79 15.20 -14.49 5.18
CA ARG A 79 13.78 -14.21 4.91
C ARG A 79 12.92 -14.93 5.93
N GLU A 80 12.14 -14.19 6.68
CA GLU A 80 11.07 -14.72 7.52
C GLU A 80 9.73 -14.52 6.80
N LYS A 81 8.86 -15.53 6.77
CA LYS A 81 7.45 -15.40 6.40
C LYS A 81 6.65 -15.36 7.69
N VAL A 82 6.01 -14.23 7.95
CA VAL A 82 5.21 -14.01 9.15
C VAL A 82 3.76 -13.76 8.75
N LEU A 83 2.82 -14.37 9.47
CA LEU A 83 1.40 -14.08 9.37
C LEU A 83 0.97 -13.20 10.54
N LEU A 84 0.30 -12.09 10.26
CA LEU A 84 -0.26 -11.17 11.25
C LEU A 84 -1.77 -11.10 11.09
N GLN A 85 -2.49 -10.90 12.20
CA GLN A 85 -3.91 -10.54 12.17
C GLN A 85 -4.03 -9.01 12.30
N THR A 86 -4.64 -8.35 11.32
CA THR A 86 -4.76 -6.88 11.27
C THR A 86 -6.12 -6.36 11.72
N GLU A 87 -7.17 -7.19 11.59
CA GLU A 87 -8.51 -7.06 12.16
C GLU A 87 -9.02 -8.47 12.51
N PRO A 88 -10.12 -8.62 13.24
CA PRO A 88 -10.72 -9.94 13.42
C PRO A 88 -10.94 -10.65 12.08
N ASP A 89 -10.41 -11.87 11.93
CA ASP A 89 -10.47 -12.71 10.73
C ASP A 89 -9.77 -12.13 9.46
N VAL A 90 -8.99 -11.05 9.59
CA VAL A 90 -8.21 -10.46 8.50
C VAL A 90 -6.73 -10.70 8.72
N TYR A 91 -6.12 -11.48 7.85
CA TYR A 91 -4.74 -11.90 7.97
C TYR A 91 -3.85 -11.25 6.90
N MET A 92 -2.60 -10.95 7.26
CA MET A 92 -1.60 -10.33 6.41
C MET A 92 -0.31 -11.15 6.43
N PRO A 93 0.00 -11.91 5.37
CA PRO A 93 1.31 -12.51 5.17
C PRO A 93 2.35 -11.42 4.84
N VAL A 94 3.52 -11.52 5.47
CA VAL A 94 4.62 -10.57 5.30
C VAL A 94 5.92 -11.36 5.07
N TYR A 95 6.70 -11.00 4.04
CA TYR A 95 8.10 -11.36 3.97
C TYR A 95 8.95 -10.30 4.67
N ILE A 96 9.79 -10.73 5.60
CA ILE A 96 10.72 -9.87 6.33
C ILE A 96 12.12 -10.27 5.91
N LEU A 97 12.84 -9.34 5.31
CA LEU A 97 14.21 -9.53 4.86
C LEU A 97 15.16 -8.90 5.87
N ILE A 98 15.95 -9.74 6.53
CA ILE A 98 16.85 -9.36 7.63
C ILE A 98 18.29 -9.63 7.19
N PRO A 99 19.09 -8.59 6.88
CA PRO A 99 20.50 -8.80 6.57
C PRO A 99 21.28 -9.26 7.81
N THR A 100 22.17 -10.23 7.64
CA THR A 100 23.08 -10.69 8.70
C THR A 100 24.10 -9.61 9.05
N GLN A 101 24.52 -8.81 8.05
CA GLN A 101 25.34 -7.61 8.24
C GLN A 101 24.50 -6.38 8.00
N LYS A 102 24.20 -5.65 9.05
CA LYS A 102 23.45 -4.41 8.98
C LYS A 102 24.37 -3.23 8.71
N ALA A 103 23.89 -2.23 7.94
CA ALA A 103 24.58 -0.95 7.80
C ALA A 103 24.67 -0.24 9.16
N ALA A 104 25.68 0.60 9.36
CA ALA A 104 25.86 1.34 10.63
C ALA A 104 24.67 2.23 10.97
N ASP A 105 24.00 2.76 9.94
CA ASP A 105 22.81 3.60 10.03
C ASP A 105 21.55 2.89 9.51
N TYR A 106 21.48 1.58 9.67
CA TYR A 106 20.37 0.81 9.09
C TYR A 106 18.99 1.31 9.56
N ARG A 107 18.02 1.11 8.70
CA ARG A 107 16.62 1.48 8.88
C ARG A 107 15.73 0.25 8.79
N VAL A 108 14.54 0.40 9.29
CA VAL A 108 13.43 -0.52 9.03
C VAL A 108 12.55 0.10 7.95
N PHE A 109 12.40 -0.59 6.84
CA PHE A 109 11.56 -0.15 5.72
C PHE A 109 10.29 -0.99 5.63
N LEU A 110 9.13 -0.33 5.61
CA LEU A 110 7.92 -0.92 5.06
C LEU A 110 7.99 -0.79 3.54
N CYS A 111 7.74 -1.87 2.85
CA CYS A 111 7.85 -1.98 1.41
C CYS A 111 6.51 -2.47 0.80
N PRO A 112 5.43 -1.65 0.85
CA PRO A 112 4.14 -2.04 0.30
C PRO A 112 4.22 -2.20 -1.22
N PRO A 113 3.65 -3.29 -1.80
CA PRO A 113 3.63 -3.52 -3.24
C PRO A 113 2.63 -2.59 -3.94
N GLY A 114 2.85 -2.39 -5.24
CA GLY A 114 1.88 -1.86 -6.18
C GLY A 114 1.27 -2.96 -7.05
N HIS A 115 0.52 -2.56 -8.08
CA HIS A 115 -0.08 -3.48 -9.05
C HIS A 115 0.98 -4.19 -9.90
N GLN A 116 0.60 -5.31 -10.52
CA GLN A 116 1.43 -6.12 -11.42
C GLN A 116 2.72 -6.71 -10.78
N GLY A 117 2.75 -6.83 -9.46
CA GLY A 117 3.92 -7.30 -8.73
C GLY A 117 3.71 -8.55 -7.88
N ALA A 118 2.57 -9.22 -7.98
CA ALA A 118 2.28 -10.40 -7.14
C ALA A 118 2.46 -10.17 -5.63
N GLY A 119 2.14 -8.97 -5.14
CA GLY A 119 2.25 -8.66 -3.72
C GLY A 119 3.69 -8.67 -3.20
N LYS A 120 3.91 -9.33 -2.07
CA LYS A 120 5.23 -9.42 -1.41
C LYS A 120 6.30 -10.13 -2.23
N TYR A 121 5.91 -10.99 -3.20
CA TYR A 121 6.86 -11.82 -3.93
C TYR A 121 7.83 -10.98 -4.76
N SER A 122 7.33 -10.07 -5.60
CA SER A 122 8.22 -9.22 -6.39
C SER A 122 9.05 -8.28 -5.53
N VAL A 123 8.45 -7.67 -4.51
CA VAL A 123 9.15 -6.71 -3.64
C VAL A 123 10.28 -7.38 -2.86
N ALA A 124 10.09 -8.64 -2.44
CA ALA A 124 11.11 -9.45 -1.77
C ALA A 124 12.08 -10.15 -2.73
N GLY A 125 11.95 -9.96 -4.05
CA GLY A 125 12.84 -10.55 -5.04
C GLY A 125 12.64 -12.05 -5.26
N ASP A 126 11.44 -12.57 -5.00
CA ASP A 126 11.12 -13.97 -5.25
C ASP A 126 10.85 -14.20 -6.75
N ARG A 127 11.74 -14.93 -7.40
CA ARG A 127 11.74 -15.17 -8.84
C ARG A 127 11.32 -16.61 -9.20
N THR A 128 10.61 -17.29 -8.29
CA THR A 128 10.21 -18.69 -8.51
C THR A 128 9.16 -18.85 -9.62
N ALA A 129 8.35 -17.83 -9.88
CA ALA A 129 7.41 -17.80 -11.00
C ALA A 129 7.92 -16.85 -12.10
N ASP A 130 7.92 -17.32 -13.36
CA ASP A 130 8.43 -16.55 -14.51
C ASP A 130 7.76 -15.18 -14.62
N VAL A 131 6.44 -15.11 -14.48
CA VAL A 131 5.68 -13.84 -14.56
C VAL A 131 6.08 -12.83 -13.47
N VAL A 132 6.50 -13.32 -12.30
CA VAL A 132 7.00 -12.47 -11.21
C VAL A 132 8.41 -11.98 -11.54
N ALA A 133 9.27 -12.88 -12.07
CA ALA A 133 10.61 -12.52 -12.51
C ALA A 133 10.59 -11.46 -13.63
N GLU A 134 9.71 -11.62 -14.63
CA GLU A 134 9.48 -10.63 -15.68
C GLU A 134 9.02 -9.28 -15.13
N SER A 135 8.09 -9.29 -14.17
CA SER A 135 7.62 -8.07 -13.50
C SER A 135 8.74 -7.37 -12.72
N ILE A 136 9.59 -8.14 -12.01
CA ILE A 136 10.76 -7.59 -11.32
C ILE A 136 11.70 -6.92 -12.31
N ASP A 137 12.01 -7.57 -13.43
CA ASP A 137 12.96 -7.05 -14.42
C ASP A 137 12.39 -5.80 -15.12
N PHE A 138 11.10 -5.79 -15.44
CA PHE A 138 10.46 -4.67 -16.12
C PHE A 138 10.33 -3.42 -15.25
N PHE A 139 9.95 -3.59 -13.97
CA PHE A 139 9.68 -2.47 -13.08
C PHE A 139 10.79 -2.18 -12.06
N ASN A 140 11.87 -2.97 -12.04
CA ASN A 140 12.85 -2.96 -10.93
C ASN A 140 12.17 -3.16 -9.57
N TYR A 141 11.30 -4.17 -9.50
CA TYR A 141 10.30 -4.29 -8.45
C TYR A 141 10.82 -4.84 -7.12
N ASP A 142 12.02 -5.39 -7.08
CA ASP A 142 12.64 -6.04 -5.92
C ASP A 142 13.28 -5.06 -4.93
N TYR A 143 12.69 -3.86 -4.79
CA TYR A 143 13.26 -2.80 -3.95
C TYR A 143 13.39 -3.19 -2.48
N GLY A 144 12.56 -4.09 -1.95
CA GLY A 144 12.72 -4.65 -0.61
C GLY A 144 14.00 -5.49 -0.48
N LEU A 145 14.26 -6.37 -1.47
CA LEU A 145 15.50 -7.12 -1.53
C LEU A 145 16.72 -6.21 -1.70
N GLN A 146 16.65 -5.20 -2.57
CA GLN A 146 17.73 -4.24 -2.78
C GLN A 146 18.06 -3.43 -1.51
N LEU A 147 17.06 -3.12 -0.67
CA LEU A 147 17.27 -2.49 0.64
C LEU A 147 17.96 -3.46 1.61
N ALA A 148 17.54 -4.73 1.64
CA ALA A 148 18.18 -5.73 2.48
C ALA A 148 19.63 -5.99 2.08
N GLN A 149 19.94 -6.03 0.79
CA GLN A 149 21.31 -6.12 0.26
C GLN A 149 22.19 -4.93 0.66
N ARG A 150 21.59 -3.78 0.96
CA ARG A 150 22.29 -2.58 1.48
C ARG A 150 22.35 -2.53 3.01
N GLY A 151 21.94 -3.60 3.68
CA GLY A 151 22.02 -3.72 5.13
C GLY A 151 20.83 -3.15 5.90
N HIS A 152 19.71 -2.86 5.24
CA HIS A 152 18.47 -2.41 5.88
C HIS A 152 17.49 -3.57 6.08
N ILE A 153 16.63 -3.48 7.09
CA ILE A 153 15.53 -4.44 7.28
C ILE A 153 14.37 -4.03 6.38
N ALA A 154 13.81 -4.97 5.61
CA ALA A 154 12.67 -4.69 4.72
C ALA A 154 11.48 -5.60 5.06
N LEU A 155 10.32 -4.98 5.31
CA LEU A 155 9.05 -5.64 5.55
C LEU A 155 8.19 -5.52 4.29
N CYS A 156 7.99 -6.63 3.61
CA CYS A 156 7.28 -6.73 2.34
C CYS A 156 5.91 -7.42 2.59
N PRO A 157 4.83 -6.66 2.84
CA PRO A 157 3.52 -7.25 3.12
C PRO A 157 2.80 -7.66 1.82
N ASP A 158 1.86 -8.61 1.93
CA ASP A 158 0.76 -8.67 0.99
C ASP A 158 -0.30 -7.65 1.40
N CYS A 159 -0.60 -6.72 0.53
CA CYS A 159 -1.74 -5.83 0.71
C CYS A 159 -3.04 -6.58 0.42
N ARG A 160 -4.18 -6.09 0.96
CA ARG A 160 -5.50 -6.67 0.63
C ARG A 160 -5.69 -6.71 -0.87
N GLY A 161 -6.13 -7.85 -1.38
CA GLY A 161 -6.33 -8.09 -2.80
C GLY A 161 -5.08 -8.47 -3.60
N PHE A 162 -3.92 -8.66 -2.96
CA PHE A 162 -2.67 -9.03 -3.64
C PHE A 162 -2.05 -10.29 -3.05
N GLY A 163 -1.22 -10.97 -3.83
CA GLY A 163 -0.45 -12.13 -3.40
C GLY A 163 -1.35 -13.23 -2.81
N GLU A 164 -1.09 -13.61 -1.57
CA GLU A 164 -1.90 -14.60 -0.84
C GLU A 164 -3.25 -14.04 -0.33
N ARG A 165 -3.53 -12.75 -0.52
CA ARG A 165 -4.77 -12.08 -0.11
C ARG A 165 -5.68 -11.75 -1.29
N ARG A 166 -5.48 -12.39 -2.45
CA ARG A 166 -6.38 -12.28 -3.60
C ARG A 166 -7.74 -12.90 -3.30
N ASP A 167 -8.80 -12.27 -3.77
CA ASP A 167 -10.17 -12.77 -3.63
C ASP A 167 -10.42 -14.02 -4.50
N PRO A 168 -11.46 -14.82 -4.22
CA PRO A 168 -11.67 -16.14 -4.83
C PRO A 168 -11.65 -16.19 -6.36
N ASP A 169 -12.07 -15.13 -7.04
CA ASP A 169 -12.08 -15.03 -8.51
C ASP A 169 -10.68 -14.91 -9.13
N LYS A 170 -9.67 -14.63 -8.30
CA LYS A 170 -8.26 -14.49 -8.69
C LYS A 170 -7.31 -15.48 -7.98
N GLN A 171 -7.85 -16.47 -7.30
CA GLN A 171 -7.08 -17.51 -6.62
C GLN A 171 -6.71 -18.64 -7.58
N SER A 172 -5.83 -18.35 -8.55
CA SER A 172 -5.27 -19.33 -9.47
C SER A 172 -3.79 -19.08 -9.73
N ASP A 173 -3.11 -20.07 -10.33
CA ASP A 173 -1.69 -19.98 -10.69
C ASP A 173 -1.48 -19.46 -12.13
N ARG A 174 -2.55 -19.01 -12.79
CA ARG A 174 -2.43 -18.40 -14.11
C ARG A 174 -1.63 -17.09 -14.01
N PRO A 175 -0.68 -16.85 -14.94
CA PRO A 175 0.18 -15.66 -14.90
C PRO A 175 -0.57 -14.36 -14.69
N GLU A 176 -1.68 -14.16 -15.41
CA GLU A 176 -2.52 -12.96 -15.31
C GLU A 176 -3.19 -12.79 -13.94
N ASP A 177 -3.51 -13.87 -13.23
CA ASP A 177 -4.08 -13.80 -11.88
C ASP A 177 -2.99 -13.59 -10.84
N VAL A 178 -1.81 -14.21 -11.02
CA VAL A 178 -0.67 -14.07 -10.10
C VAL A 178 -0.24 -12.61 -9.94
N ILE A 179 -0.16 -11.85 -11.03
CA ILE A 179 0.25 -10.43 -11.01
C ILE A 179 -0.91 -9.45 -10.86
N SER A 180 -2.16 -9.93 -10.86
CA SER A 180 -3.33 -9.07 -10.71
C SER A 180 -3.59 -8.73 -9.23
N GLY A 181 -4.44 -7.71 -9.03
CA GLY A 181 -5.01 -7.37 -7.73
C GLY A 181 -6.52 -7.34 -7.81
N THR A 182 -7.19 -7.44 -6.66
CA THR A 182 -8.65 -7.40 -6.52
C THR A 182 -9.15 -6.08 -5.92
N CYS A 183 -8.39 -4.98 -6.08
CA CYS A 183 -8.74 -3.67 -5.54
C CYS A 183 -10.11 -3.17 -6.01
N TYR A 184 -10.50 -3.51 -7.24
CA TYR A 184 -11.80 -3.11 -7.80
C TYR A 184 -12.95 -3.78 -7.05
N GLN A 185 -12.86 -5.08 -6.81
CA GLN A 185 -13.82 -5.84 -6.03
C GLN A 185 -13.88 -5.35 -4.58
N LEU A 186 -12.71 -5.13 -3.98
CA LEU A 186 -12.61 -4.57 -2.62
C LEU A 186 -13.25 -3.19 -2.52
N ALA A 187 -13.09 -2.32 -3.52
CA ALA A 187 -13.73 -1.00 -3.53
C ALA A 187 -15.25 -1.13 -3.49
N HIS A 188 -15.84 -2.00 -4.32
CA HIS A 188 -17.28 -2.23 -4.34
C HIS A 188 -17.82 -2.83 -3.04
N MET A 189 -17.05 -3.68 -2.38
CA MET A 189 -17.43 -4.23 -1.06
C MET A 189 -17.28 -3.18 0.06
N ALA A 190 -16.31 -2.28 -0.05
CA ALA A 190 -16.02 -1.27 0.96
C ALA A 190 -17.02 -0.09 0.96
N GLU A 191 -17.44 0.36 -0.23
CA GLU A 191 -18.33 1.52 -0.39
C GLU A 191 -19.62 1.46 0.46
N PRO A 192 -20.42 0.37 0.44
CA PRO A 192 -21.63 0.30 1.23
C PRO A 192 -21.39 0.25 2.74
N LEU A 193 -20.15 -0.04 3.16
CA LEU A 193 -19.73 -0.05 4.56
C LEU A 193 -19.14 1.29 5.01
N GLY A 194 -19.06 2.28 4.11
CA GLY A 194 -18.41 3.56 4.40
C GLY A 194 -16.88 3.48 4.49
N MET A 195 -16.29 2.44 3.93
CA MET A 195 -14.86 2.18 3.91
C MET A 195 -14.24 2.50 2.54
N THR A 196 -12.93 2.63 2.50
CA THR A 196 -12.17 2.74 1.24
C THR A 196 -11.03 1.73 1.20
N VAL A 197 -10.63 1.31 0.00
CA VAL A 197 -9.45 0.44 -0.18
C VAL A 197 -8.21 1.10 0.44
N ILE A 198 -8.02 2.39 0.22
CA ILE A 198 -6.87 3.15 0.78
C ILE A 198 -6.87 3.09 2.30
N GLY A 199 -8.03 3.30 2.95
CA GLY A 199 -8.16 3.22 4.41
C GLY A 199 -7.77 1.85 4.94
N MET A 200 -8.25 0.78 4.31
CA MET A 200 -7.90 -0.60 4.65
C MET A 200 -6.40 -0.89 4.50
N LEU A 201 -5.78 -0.43 3.40
CA LEU A 201 -4.36 -0.63 3.14
C LEU A 201 -3.48 0.12 4.14
N VAL A 202 -3.84 1.36 4.48
CA VAL A 202 -3.12 2.16 5.48
C VAL A 202 -3.26 1.56 6.88
N TRP A 203 -4.46 1.09 7.23
CA TRP A 203 -4.68 0.38 8.49
C TRP A 203 -3.74 -0.82 8.62
N ASP A 204 -3.69 -1.69 7.63
CA ASP A 204 -2.81 -2.86 7.64
C ASP A 204 -1.33 -2.46 7.83
N LEU A 205 -0.87 -1.40 7.16
CA LEU A 205 0.49 -0.90 7.32
C LEU A 205 0.74 -0.33 8.74
N GLN A 206 -0.25 0.33 9.36
CA GLN A 206 -0.15 0.76 10.75
C GLN A 206 -0.03 -0.44 11.69
N ARG A 207 -0.78 -1.51 11.46
CA ARG A 207 -0.64 -2.77 12.21
C ARG A 207 0.73 -3.42 11.99
N LEU A 208 1.30 -3.31 10.78
CA LEU A 208 2.67 -3.77 10.52
C LEU A 208 3.72 -2.96 11.28
N ILE A 209 3.52 -1.64 11.45
CA ILE A 209 4.37 -0.81 12.30
C ILE A 209 4.27 -1.26 13.77
N ASP A 210 3.06 -1.56 14.24
CA ASP A 210 2.86 -2.06 15.61
C ASP A 210 3.60 -3.38 15.84
N TYR A 211 3.58 -4.29 14.87
CA TYR A 211 4.38 -5.51 14.91
C TYR A 211 5.89 -5.22 14.94
N ALA A 212 6.36 -4.33 14.06
CA ALA A 212 7.78 -3.96 14.04
C ALA A 212 8.24 -3.41 15.39
N ALA A 213 7.41 -2.60 16.05
CA ALA A 213 7.69 -2.07 17.39
C ALA A 213 7.72 -3.17 18.48
N GLN A 214 6.90 -4.22 18.36
CA GLN A 214 6.89 -5.35 19.30
C GLN A 214 8.15 -6.21 19.20
N ARG A 215 8.90 -6.17 18.09
CA ARG A 215 10.19 -6.88 17.98
C ARG A 215 11.21 -6.43 19.03
N GLY A 216 11.20 -5.14 19.38
CA GLY A 216 12.03 -4.57 20.46
C GLY A 216 13.52 -4.40 20.13
N ASP A 217 14.02 -4.99 19.06
CA ASP A 217 15.41 -4.99 18.62
C ASP A 217 15.69 -4.13 17.37
N TRP A 218 14.64 -3.46 16.85
CA TRP A 218 14.73 -2.66 15.63
C TRP A 218 14.71 -1.15 15.91
N PRO A 219 15.44 -0.32 15.13
CA PRO A 219 15.52 1.12 15.35
C PRO A 219 14.24 1.82 14.83
N MET A 220 13.18 1.79 15.64
CA MET A 220 11.88 2.35 15.26
C MET A 220 11.92 3.87 15.06
N GLU A 221 12.88 4.57 15.65
CA GLU A 221 13.16 5.99 15.39
C GLU A 221 13.69 6.26 13.97
N ARG A 222 14.00 5.21 13.23
CA ARG A 222 14.43 5.24 11.83
C ARG A 222 13.47 4.48 10.92
N LEU A 223 12.20 4.34 11.33
CA LEU A 223 11.19 3.71 10.50
C LEU A 223 10.98 4.49 9.21
N SER A 224 10.95 3.78 8.10
CA SER A 224 10.84 4.34 6.76
C SER A 224 9.78 3.58 5.96
N CYS A 225 9.23 4.20 4.93
CA CYS A 225 8.34 3.53 3.99
C CYS A 225 8.75 3.86 2.56
N LEU A 226 8.88 2.84 1.72
CA LEU A 226 9.19 2.98 0.30
C LEU A 226 8.21 2.15 -0.51
N GLY A 227 7.57 2.77 -1.49
CA GLY A 227 6.67 2.07 -2.40
C GLY A 227 6.65 2.65 -3.80
N PHE A 228 6.35 1.79 -4.76
CA PHE A 228 6.22 2.13 -6.17
C PHE A 228 4.76 1.99 -6.63
N SER A 229 4.27 2.90 -7.49
CA SER A 229 2.91 2.88 -8.04
C SER A 229 1.85 2.82 -6.93
N GLY A 230 1.03 1.78 -6.85
CA GLY A 230 0.10 1.54 -5.74
C GLY A 230 0.78 1.45 -4.37
N GLY A 231 2.03 0.97 -4.30
CA GLY A 231 2.86 1.03 -3.10
C GLY A 231 3.27 2.47 -2.74
N GLY A 232 3.52 3.31 -3.75
CA GLY A 232 3.74 4.75 -3.59
C GLY A 232 2.50 5.46 -3.04
N MET A 233 1.31 5.09 -3.50
CA MET A 233 0.03 5.55 -2.95
C MET A 233 -0.07 5.22 -1.46
N GLN A 234 0.16 3.97 -1.10
CA GLN A 234 0.12 3.53 0.30
C GLN A 234 1.13 4.29 1.17
N THR A 235 2.35 4.49 0.66
CA THR A 235 3.41 5.26 1.32
C THR A 235 2.98 6.71 1.57
N LEU A 236 2.35 7.37 0.57
CA LEU A 236 1.84 8.73 0.69
C LEU A 236 0.82 8.86 1.82
N TRP A 237 -0.20 8.01 1.81
CA TRP A 237 -1.29 8.08 2.79
C TRP A 237 -0.85 7.64 4.19
N LEU A 238 0.00 6.61 4.28
CA LEU A 238 0.56 6.19 5.57
C LEU A 238 1.38 7.32 6.21
N SER A 239 2.29 7.95 5.47
CA SER A 239 3.13 9.03 6.00
C SER A 239 2.34 10.29 6.37
N ALA A 240 1.19 10.53 5.73
CA ALA A 240 0.28 11.60 6.12
C ALA A 240 -0.44 11.31 7.45
N LEU A 241 -0.69 10.02 7.78
CA LEU A 241 -1.53 9.59 8.90
C LEU A 241 -0.75 9.05 10.09
N ASP A 242 0.53 8.67 9.92
CA ASP A 242 1.33 8.04 10.97
C ASP A 242 2.70 8.72 11.14
N ASP A 243 2.91 9.35 12.29
CA ASP A 243 4.13 10.10 12.60
C ASP A 243 5.34 9.20 12.89
N ARG A 244 5.13 7.90 13.03
CA ARG A 244 6.23 6.96 13.20
C ARG A 244 7.07 6.80 11.93
N VAL A 245 6.50 7.10 10.75
CA VAL A 245 7.24 7.10 9.47
C VAL A 245 8.12 8.34 9.37
N GLN A 246 9.43 8.17 9.49
CA GLN A 246 10.41 9.26 9.48
C GLN A 246 10.93 9.61 8.07
N LEU A 247 10.88 8.64 7.15
CA LEU A 247 11.27 8.81 5.76
C LEU A 247 10.25 8.12 4.86
N ALA A 248 9.70 8.85 3.90
CA ALA A 248 8.79 8.33 2.89
C ALA A 248 9.38 8.49 1.50
N VAL A 249 9.48 7.38 0.74
CA VAL A 249 9.89 7.38 -0.67
C VAL A 249 8.69 6.98 -1.52
N ILE A 250 8.11 7.96 -2.20
CA ILE A 250 6.91 7.80 -3.03
C ILE A 250 7.35 7.78 -4.50
N SER A 251 7.37 6.60 -5.08
CA SER A 251 7.77 6.42 -6.48
C SER A 251 6.56 6.16 -7.37
N GLY A 252 6.47 6.91 -8.48
CA GLY A 252 5.46 6.66 -9.53
C GLY A 252 4.02 6.91 -9.10
N TYR A 253 3.75 7.75 -8.10
CA TYR A 253 2.38 8.01 -7.64
C TYR A 253 2.03 9.48 -7.36
N LEU A 254 2.95 10.39 -7.25
CA LEU A 254 2.64 11.78 -6.89
C LEU A 254 2.09 12.56 -8.10
N TYR A 255 0.78 12.77 -8.16
CA TYR A 255 0.08 13.49 -9.25
C TYR A 255 -1.16 14.26 -8.75
N GLY A 256 -1.72 15.12 -9.62
CA GLY A 256 -2.97 15.82 -9.34
C GLY A 256 -4.20 14.92 -9.56
N TYR A 257 -5.05 14.78 -8.57
CA TYR A 257 -6.25 13.93 -8.65
C TYR A 257 -7.21 14.34 -9.76
N ARG A 258 -7.31 15.63 -10.09
CA ARG A 258 -8.14 16.10 -11.18
C ARG A 258 -7.73 15.49 -12.52
N ASP A 259 -6.43 15.43 -12.75
CA ASP A 259 -5.89 14.99 -14.04
C ASP A 259 -5.77 13.46 -14.14
N SER A 260 -5.75 12.78 -12.99
CA SER A 260 -5.67 11.33 -12.93
C SER A 260 -7.04 10.66 -12.75
N LEU A 261 -7.80 11.04 -11.72
CA LEU A 261 -9.02 10.31 -11.34
C LEU A 261 -10.28 10.87 -12.02
N LEU A 262 -10.27 12.16 -12.41
CA LEU A 262 -11.40 12.79 -13.12
C LEU A 262 -11.14 12.86 -14.63
N THR A 263 -10.52 11.85 -15.16
CA THR A 263 -10.34 11.59 -16.60
C THR A 263 -10.92 10.22 -16.94
N LEU A 264 -10.89 9.85 -18.20
CA LEU A 264 -11.37 8.54 -18.65
C LEU A 264 -10.33 7.42 -18.48
N CYS A 265 -9.14 7.72 -17.96
CA CYS A 265 -8.16 6.71 -17.63
C CYS A 265 -8.33 6.30 -16.17
N GLY A 266 -8.94 5.14 -15.97
CA GLY A 266 -9.10 4.58 -14.63
C GLY A 266 -7.79 3.99 -14.12
N ASN A 267 -7.28 4.55 -13.05
CA ASN A 267 -6.33 3.91 -12.15
C ASN A 267 -6.95 3.77 -10.78
#